data_f04b269cb4ada1d73444c99f38f0aa52
#
_entry.id   f04b269cb4ada1d73444c99f38f0aa52
#
_cell.length_a   1.000
_cell.length_b   1.000
_cell.length_c   1.000
_cell.angle_alpha   90.00
_cell.angle_beta   90.00
_cell.angle_gamma   90.00
#
_symmetry.space_group_name_H-M   'P 1'
#
loop_
_entity.id
_entity.type
_entity.pdbx_description
1 polymer ?
#
loop_
_entity_poly.entity_id
_entity_poly.type
_entity_poly.pdbx_seq_one_letter_code
_entity_poly.pdbx_strand_id
1 'polypeptide(L)'
;MSKRRIKKVAVIGSGIMGSAIACHFANIGVEVLLLDIVPFSLTEKEEAKRLTLNDKVVRNRLVNDALTASIKSKPAPLYNLKFADRITTGNLDDDIQKVASADWIIEVVVERLDIKKQVFEKLEKYRTPGTLITSNTSGIPIKFMNEGRTEDFQKHFCGTHFFNPPRYLKLFEIIPGPNTSLEVLDFFNSYGEQFLGKTTVIAKDTPAFIGNRIGIYGIQSLFHLVK
;
A
#
# COMPACT_ATOMS: atom_id res chain seq x y z
N MET A 1 -4.00 15.86 -19.91
CA MET A 1 -3.97 15.65 -18.43
C MET A 1 -5.18 14.86 -18.03
N SER A 2 -5.03 13.75 -17.35
CA SER A 2 -6.14 12.93 -16.83
C SER A 2 -6.99 13.78 -15.88
N LYS A 3 -8.32 13.81 -16.10
CA LYS A 3 -9.28 14.50 -15.21
C LYS A 3 -9.51 13.75 -13.88
N ARG A 4 -8.77 12.66 -13.64
CA ARG A 4 -8.92 11.78 -12.47
C ARG A 4 -8.46 12.52 -11.21
N ARG A 5 -9.28 12.50 -10.16
CA ARG A 5 -9.00 13.13 -8.88
C ARG A 5 -9.03 12.07 -7.78
N ILE A 6 -8.01 12.02 -6.96
CA ILE A 6 -7.95 11.14 -5.78
C ILE A 6 -8.44 11.90 -4.56
N LYS A 7 -9.57 11.46 -4.01
CA LYS A 7 -10.15 11.96 -2.77
C LYS A 7 -10.05 10.93 -1.65
N LYS A 8 -10.11 9.64 -2.01
CA LYS A 8 -10.08 8.53 -1.08
C LYS A 8 -9.16 7.41 -1.56
N VAL A 9 -8.29 6.95 -0.68
CA VAL A 9 -7.37 5.84 -0.91
C VAL A 9 -7.69 4.71 0.08
N ALA A 10 -7.69 3.46 -0.40
CA ALA A 10 -7.70 2.29 0.46
C ALA A 10 -6.29 1.68 0.49
N VAL A 11 -5.72 1.54 1.68
CA VAL A 11 -4.43 0.87 1.91
C VAL A 11 -4.70 -0.48 2.55
N ILE A 12 -4.22 -1.54 1.92
CA ILE A 12 -4.45 -2.93 2.32
C ILE A 12 -3.16 -3.50 2.91
N GLY A 13 -3.18 -3.76 4.20
CA GLY A 13 -2.01 -4.09 5.02
C GLY A 13 -1.53 -2.89 5.82
N SER A 14 -1.49 -3.02 7.14
CA SER A 14 -1.12 -1.94 8.08
C SER A 14 0.29 -2.06 8.62
N GLY A 15 1.13 -2.91 8.04
CA GLY A 15 2.54 -3.01 8.41
C GLY A 15 3.26 -1.65 8.35
N ILE A 16 4.58 -1.65 8.58
CA ILE A 16 5.41 -0.41 8.62
C ILE A 16 5.15 0.47 7.40
N MET A 17 5.17 -0.10 6.20
CA MET A 17 4.93 0.66 4.97
C MET A 17 3.48 1.10 4.82
N GLY A 18 2.51 0.21 5.06
CA GLY A 18 1.09 0.53 4.86
C GLY A 18 0.62 1.65 5.78
N SER A 19 0.93 1.60 7.08
CA SER A 19 0.61 2.69 8.01
C SER A 19 1.32 4.00 7.66
N ALA A 20 2.58 3.94 7.23
CA ALA A 20 3.32 5.13 6.83
C ALA A 20 2.81 5.75 5.50
N ILE A 21 2.38 4.92 4.54
CA ILE A 21 1.72 5.36 3.30
C ILE A 21 0.37 5.99 3.64
N ALA A 22 -0.43 5.38 4.53
CA ALA A 22 -1.68 5.95 5.01
C ALA A 22 -1.48 7.36 5.61
N CYS A 23 -0.48 7.52 6.48
CA CYS A 23 -0.11 8.83 7.03
C CYS A 23 0.32 9.82 5.93
N HIS A 24 1.04 9.37 4.92
CA HIS A 24 1.48 10.23 3.81
C HIS A 24 0.30 10.77 3.00
N PHE A 25 -0.70 9.95 2.68
CA PHE A 25 -1.93 10.41 2.04
C PHE A 25 -2.76 11.34 2.94
N ALA A 26 -2.86 11.04 4.23
CA ALA A 26 -3.53 11.91 5.20
C ALA A 26 -2.89 13.31 5.28
N ASN A 27 -1.57 13.42 5.14
CA ASN A 27 -0.84 14.69 5.11
C ASN A 27 -1.27 15.60 3.94
N ILE A 28 -1.61 15.04 2.79
CA ILE A 28 -2.01 15.79 1.59
C ILE A 28 -3.52 15.99 1.47
N GLY A 29 -4.28 15.68 2.53
CA GLY A 29 -5.71 15.93 2.59
C GLY A 29 -6.60 14.85 2.00
N VAL A 30 -6.06 13.67 1.70
CA VAL A 30 -6.80 12.53 1.16
C VAL A 30 -7.40 11.71 2.32
N GLU A 31 -8.64 11.27 2.18
CA GLU A 31 -9.25 10.30 3.10
C GLU A 31 -8.62 8.92 2.89
N VAL A 32 -8.33 8.23 3.97
CA VAL A 32 -7.68 6.92 3.92
C VAL A 32 -8.52 5.87 4.63
N LEU A 33 -8.77 4.77 3.97
CA LEU A 33 -9.26 3.52 4.56
C LEU A 33 -8.06 2.58 4.71
N LEU A 34 -7.65 2.30 5.94
CA LEU A 34 -6.56 1.38 6.25
C LEU A 34 -7.14 0.06 6.74
N LEU A 35 -6.93 -1.02 5.99
CA LEU A 35 -7.45 -2.36 6.30
C LEU A 35 -6.30 -3.34 6.54
N ASP A 36 -6.51 -4.25 7.49
CA ASP A 36 -5.62 -5.39 7.73
C ASP A 36 -6.43 -6.68 7.98
N ILE A 37 -5.75 -7.78 8.20
CA ILE A 37 -6.39 -9.03 8.61
C ILE A 37 -6.90 -8.92 10.05
N VAL A 38 -7.86 -9.79 10.40
CA VAL A 38 -8.26 -10.00 11.80
C VAL A 38 -7.20 -10.82 12.53
N PRO A 39 -6.97 -10.62 13.84
CA PRO A 39 -6.06 -11.47 14.61
C PRO A 39 -6.59 -12.89 14.75
N PHE A 40 -5.69 -13.86 14.78
CA PHE A 40 -6.04 -15.29 14.90
C PHE A 40 -6.25 -15.77 16.35
N SER A 41 -5.79 -14.98 17.35
CA SER A 41 -5.87 -15.33 18.77
C SER A 41 -6.05 -14.08 19.63
N LEU A 42 -6.57 -14.27 20.82
CA LEU A 42 -6.62 -13.24 21.85
C LEU A 42 -5.23 -13.02 22.47
N THR A 43 -5.02 -11.86 23.03
CA THR A 43 -3.91 -11.58 23.93
C THR A 43 -4.35 -11.86 25.37
N GLU A 44 -3.39 -12.12 26.28
CA GLU A 44 -3.67 -12.28 27.73
C GLU A 44 -4.49 -11.12 28.30
N LYS A 45 -4.23 -9.87 27.83
CA LYS A 45 -4.99 -8.68 28.26
C LYS A 45 -6.44 -8.69 27.79
N GLU A 46 -6.71 -9.26 26.63
CA GLU A 46 -8.07 -9.39 26.08
C GLU A 46 -8.83 -10.49 26.78
N GLU A 47 -8.16 -11.63 27.06
CA GLU A 47 -8.72 -12.72 27.85
C GLU A 47 -9.08 -12.28 29.27
N ALA A 48 -8.19 -11.52 29.93
CA ALA A 48 -8.47 -10.95 31.26
C ALA A 48 -9.67 -10.00 31.26
N LYS A 49 -9.95 -9.33 30.12
CA LYS A 49 -11.14 -8.49 29.93
C LYS A 49 -12.36 -9.26 29.44
N ARG A 50 -12.27 -10.59 29.30
CA ARG A 50 -13.32 -11.47 28.78
C ARG A 50 -13.79 -11.08 27.36
N LEU A 51 -12.90 -10.53 26.54
CA LEU A 51 -13.15 -10.26 25.14
C LEU A 51 -13.08 -11.54 24.31
N THR A 52 -13.71 -11.51 23.15
CA THR A 52 -13.75 -12.62 22.19
C THR A 52 -13.17 -12.19 20.84
N LEU A 53 -12.88 -13.14 19.96
CA LEU A 53 -12.48 -12.87 18.59
C LEU A 53 -13.55 -12.16 17.74
N ASN A 54 -14.78 -12.10 18.22
CA ASN A 54 -15.89 -11.41 17.56
C ASN A 54 -16.02 -9.93 17.98
N ASP A 55 -15.34 -9.53 19.06
CA ASP A 55 -15.37 -8.14 19.50
C ASP A 55 -14.65 -7.23 18.53
N LYS A 56 -15.29 -6.15 18.09
CA LYS A 56 -14.75 -5.21 17.11
C LYS A 56 -13.39 -4.64 17.52
N VAL A 57 -13.15 -4.41 18.81
CA VAL A 57 -11.87 -3.92 19.32
C VAL A 57 -10.76 -4.94 19.10
N VAL A 58 -11.05 -6.23 19.24
CA VAL A 58 -10.13 -7.34 18.97
C VAL A 58 -9.91 -7.48 17.45
N ARG A 59 -10.99 -7.53 16.68
CA ARG A 59 -10.94 -7.69 15.23
C ARG A 59 -10.12 -6.62 14.53
N ASN A 60 -10.11 -5.38 15.04
CA ASN A 60 -9.35 -4.27 14.50
C ASN A 60 -8.04 -3.97 15.26
N ARG A 61 -7.63 -4.84 16.20
CA ARG A 61 -6.41 -4.63 16.99
C ARG A 61 -5.18 -4.42 16.14
N LEU A 62 -4.92 -5.32 15.18
CA LEU A 62 -3.71 -5.28 14.36
C LEU A 62 -3.57 -3.96 13.64
N VAL A 63 -4.62 -3.49 12.97
CA VAL A 63 -4.59 -2.22 12.23
C VAL A 63 -4.47 -1.02 13.17
N ASN A 64 -5.15 -1.04 14.34
CA ASN A 64 -5.11 0.08 15.29
C ASN A 64 -3.76 0.19 15.99
N ASP A 65 -3.18 -0.93 16.40
CA ASP A 65 -1.86 -0.98 17.04
C ASP A 65 -0.77 -0.52 16.05
N ALA A 66 -0.82 -1.01 14.82
CA ALA A 66 0.12 -0.65 13.77
C ALA A 66 0.05 0.85 13.44
N LEU A 67 -1.15 1.41 13.25
CA LEU A 67 -1.32 2.85 13.00
C LEU A 67 -0.82 3.67 14.20
N THR A 68 -1.16 3.26 15.43
CA THR A 68 -0.73 3.94 16.66
C THR A 68 0.80 3.93 16.77
N ALA A 69 1.44 2.80 16.51
CA ALA A 69 2.89 2.67 16.50
C ALA A 69 3.52 3.57 15.42
N SER A 70 2.96 3.58 14.21
CA SER A 70 3.42 4.43 13.11
C SER A 70 3.35 5.91 13.48
N ILE A 71 2.22 6.40 14.00
CA ILE A 71 2.06 7.82 14.39
C ILE A 71 3.10 8.26 15.43
N LYS A 72 3.49 7.36 16.33
CA LYS A 72 4.52 7.62 17.37
C LYS A 72 5.94 7.43 16.88
N SER A 73 6.15 6.94 15.67
CA SER A 73 7.49 6.62 15.15
C SER A 73 8.34 7.87 14.90
N LYS A 74 9.64 7.67 14.82
CA LYS A 74 10.61 8.69 14.42
C LYS A 74 11.39 8.18 13.20
N PRO A 75 11.51 9.01 12.15
CA PRO A 75 10.96 10.36 12.00
C PRO A 75 9.44 10.36 11.88
N ALA A 76 8.78 11.44 12.34
CA ALA A 76 7.33 11.54 12.40
C ALA A 76 6.66 11.38 11.01
N PRO A 77 5.69 10.48 10.83
CA PRO A 77 5.05 10.27 9.54
C PRO A 77 4.01 11.34 9.20
N LEU A 78 3.42 12.00 10.21
CA LEU A 78 2.43 13.07 10.04
C LEU A 78 3.07 14.45 10.22
N TYR A 79 2.61 15.44 9.44
CA TYR A 79 2.93 16.86 9.64
C TYR A 79 2.22 17.43 10.86
N ASN A 80 0.98 16.99 11.09
CA ASN A 80 0.16 17.35 12.24
C ASN A 80 -0.60 16.11 12.70
N LEU A 81 -0.63 15.85 14.00
CA LEU A 81 -1.32 14.68 14.57
C LEU A 81 -2.82 14.67 14.27
N LYS A 82 -3.46 15.83 14.11
CA LYS A 82 -4.87 15.94 13.69
C LYS A 82 -5.15 15.33 12.31
N PHE A 83 -4.13 15.19 11.46
CA PHE A 83 -4.34 14.56 10.15
C PHE A 83 -4.60 13.07 10.26
N ALA A 84 -4.33 12.43 11.41
CA ALA A 84 -4.75 11.07 11.69
C ALA A 84 -6.28 10.88 11.60
N ASP A 85 -7.07 11.92 11.85
CA ASP A 85 -8.54 11.88 11.76
C ASP A 85 -9.04 11.57 10.34
N ARG A 86 -8.19 11.70 9.33
CA ARG A 86 -8.48 11.33 7.93
C ARG A 86 -8.30 9.84 7.66
N ILE A 87 -7.78 9.07 8.63
CA ILE A 87 -7.50 7.63 8.49
C ILE A 87 -8.58 6.87 9.25
N THR A 88 -9.41 6.15 8.50
CA THR A 88 -10.37 5.19 9.06
C THR A 88 -9.75 3.80 9.03
N THR A 89 -9.75 3.10 10.15
CA THR A 89 -9.26 1.74 10.27
C THR A 89 -10.38 0.70 10.16
N GLY A 90 -10.05 -0.50 9.71
CA GLY A 90 -10.96 -1.63 9.64
C GLY A 90 -10.23 -2.93 9.31
N ASN A 91 -10.96 -3.97 9.01
CA ASN A 91 -10.38 -5.26 8.64
C ASN A 91 -10.97 -5.81 7.33
N LEU A 92 -10.23 -6.77 6.73
CA LEU A 92 -10.58 -7.36 5.43
C LEU A 92 -11.82 -8.27 5.46
N ASP A 93 -12.27 -8.70 6.63
CA ASP A 93 -13.45 -9.56 6.73
C ASP A 93 -14.75 -8.73 6.88
N ASP A 94 -14.70 -7.66 7.68
CA ASP A 94 -15.88 -6.84 7.98
C ASP A 94 -16.04 -5.62 7.08
N ASP A 95 -14.93 -5.10 6.53
CA ASP A 95 -14.90 -3.76 5.94
C ASP A 95 -14.45 -3.73 4.47
N ILE A 96 -14.12 -4.88 3.86
CA ILE A 96 -13.56 -4.94 2.50
C ILE A 96 -14.48 -4.28 1.45
N GLN A 97 -15.81 -4.37 1.60
CA GLN A 97 -16.76 -3.74 0.69
C GLN A 97 -16.63 -2.22 0.63
N LYS A 98 -16.02 -1.59 1.64
CA LYS A 98 -15.77 -0.14 1.67
C LYS A 98 -14.75 0.33 0.62
N VAL A 99 -13.96 -0.60 0.04
CA VAL A 99 -13.02 -0.29 -1.04
C VAL A 99 -13.74 0.17 -2.32
N ALA A 100 -15.04 -0.15 -2.47
CA ALA A 100 -15.86 0.33 -3.59
C ALA A 100 -15.88 1.86 -3.72
N SER A 101 -15.68 2.59 -2.61
CA SER A 101 -15.67 4.05 -2.60
C SER A 101 -14.27 4.67 -2.77
N ALA A 102 -13.24 3.84 -2.92
CA ALA A 102 -11.88 4.34 -3.11
C ALA A 102 -11.60 4.69 -4.58
N ASP A 103 -10.87 5.77 -4.80
CA ASP A 103 -10.35 6.15 -6.12
C ASP A 103 -9.08 5.37 -6.46
N TRP A 104 -8.33 4.95 -5.45
CA TRP A 104 -7.11 4.19 -5.57
C TRP A 104 -6.95 3.20 -4.42
N ILE A 105 -6.66 1.94 -4.72
CA ILE A 105 -6.39 0.86 -3.78
C ILE A 105 -4.90 0.51 -3.85
N ILE A 106 -4.20 0.53 -2.71
CA ILE A 106 -2.77 0.22 -2.61
C ILE A 106 -2.59 -1.03 -1.77
N GLU A 107 -2.12 -2.11 -2.36
CA GLU A 107 -1.78 -3.33 -1.66
C GLU A 107 -0.37 -3.21 -1.04
N VAL A 108 -0.26 -3.49 0.27
CA VAL A 108 0.96 -3.40 1.07
C VAL A 108 1.06 -4.59 2.05
N VAL A 109 0.54 -5.75 1.66
CA VAL A 109 0.62 -6.96 2.49
C VAL A 109 1.99 -7.63 2.40
N VAL A 110 2.18 -8.71 3.16
CA VAL A 110 3.44 -9.47 3.17
C VAL A 110 3.92 -9.85 1.76
N GLU A 111 5.25 -9.91 1.57
CA GLU A 111 5.88 -10.14 0.27
C GLU A 111 5.82 -11.64 -0.11
N ARG A 112 4.59 -12.12 -0.32
CA ARG A 112 4.25 -13.49 -0.74
C ARG A 112 3.22 -13.43 -1.86
N LEU A 113 3.56 -14.01 -3.01
CA LEU A 113 2.73 -13.97 -4.22
C LEU A 113 1.35 -14.63 -4.01
N ASP A 114 1.30 -15.76 -3.31
CA ASP A 114 0.06 -16.48 -3.01
C ASP A 114 -0.91 -15.61 -2.17
N ILE A 115 -0.40 -14.93 -1.16
CA ILE A 115 -1.19 -14.01 -0.31
C ILE A 115 -1.68 -12.80 -1.14
N LYS A 116 -0.79 -12.20 -1.94
CA LYS A 116 -1.16 -11.06 -2.79
C LYS A 116 -2.25 -11.44 -3.80
N LYS A 117 -2.14 -12.60 -4.45
CA LYS A 117 -3.17 -13.11 -5.38
C LYS A 117 -4.54 -13.28 -4.69
N GLN A 118 -4.58 -13.83 -3.47
CA GLN A 118 -5.82 -13.97 -2.69
C GLN A 118 -6.41 -12.61 -2.32
N VAL A 119 -5.58 -11.66 -1.91
CA VAL A 119 -6.03 -10.30 -1.59
C VAL A 119 -6.61 -9.61 -2.84
N PHE A 120 -5.92 -9.67 -3.98
CA PHE A 120 -6.42 -9.08 -5.22
C PHE A 120 -7.71 -9.74 -5.70
N GLU A 121 -7.85 -11.06 -5.55
CA GLU A 121 -9.11 -11.74 -5.85
C GLU A 121 -10.29 -11.23 -5.01
N LYS A 122 -10.06 -11.01 -3.71
CA LYS A 122 -11.07 -10.40 -2.83
C LYS A 122 -11.37 -8.96 -3.23
N LEU A 123 -10.35 -8.14 -3.46
CA LEU A 123 -10.50 -6.73 -3.82
C LEU A 123 -11.24 -6.56 -5.15
N GLU A 124 -10.97 -7.40 -6.14
CA GLU A 124 -11.60 -7.35 -7.45
C GLU A 124 -13.13 -7.55 -7.40
N LYS A 125 -13.63 -8.33 -6.41
CA LYS A 125 -15.08 -8.53 -6.20
C LYS A 125 -15.80 -7.28 -5.71
N TYR A 126 -15.10 -6.38 -5.01
CA TYR A 126 -15.71 -5.22 -4.36
C TYR A 126 -15.30 -3.88 -4.96
N ARG A 127 -14.18 -3.81 -5.68
CA ARG A 127 -13.75 -2.54 -6.29
C ARG A 127 -14.71 -2.11 -7.41
N THR A 128 -14.87 -0.81 -7.55
CA THR A 128 -15.60 -0.25 -8.69
C THR A 128 -14.75 -0.36 -9.97
N PRO A 129 -15.32 -0.73 -11.14
CA PRO A 129 -14.59 -0.69 -12.40
C PRO A 129 -13.92 0.67 -12.63
N GLY A 130 -12.70 0.66 -13.16
CA GLY A 130 -11.93 1.87 -13.37
C GLY A 130 -11.17 2.40 -12.13
N THR A 131 -11.40 1.86 -10.92
CA THR A 131 -10.60 2.19 -9.74
C THR A 131 -9.14 1.81 -9.97
N LEU A 132 -8.21 2.72 -9.65
CA LEU A 132 -6.78 2.42 -9.68
C LEU A 132 -6.44 1.39 -8.61
N ILE A 133 -5.62 0.42 -8.96
CA ILE A 133 -5.15 -0.60 -8.03
C ILE A 133 -3.66 -0.84 -8.22
N THR A 134 -2.90 -0.86 -7.13
CA THR A 134 -1.45 -1.01 -7.20
C THR A 134 -0.92 -1.91 -6.11
N SER A 135 0.28 -2.46 -6.33
CA SER A 135 1.06 -3.16 -5.30
C SER A 135 2.29 -2.34 -4.92
N ASN A 136 2.58 -2.26 -3.64
CA ASN A 136 3.83 -1.71 -3.12
C ASN A 136 4.92 -2.80 -2.98
N THR A 137 4.84 -3.87 -3.75
CA THR A 137 5.86 -4.93 -3.76
C THR A 137 7.24 -4.34 -4.04
N SER A 138 8.27 -4.93 -3.42
CA SER A 138 9.66 -4.51 -3.61
C SER A 138 10.43 -5.39 -4.59
N GLY A 139 9.83 -6.51 -5.06
CA GLY A 139 10.56 -7.44 -5.91
C GLY A 139 9.74 -8.53 -6.60
N ILE A 140 8.48 -8.76 -6.19
CA ILE A 140 7.64 -9.72 -6.89
C ILE A 140 7.21 -9.13 -8.23
N PRO A 141 7.48 -9.80 -9.36
CA PRO A 141 7.09 -9.29 -10.67
C PRO A 141 5.59 -8.99 -10.78
N ILE A 142 5.26 -7.81 -11.27
CA ILE A 142 3.89 -7.31 -11.43
C ILE A 142 3.05 -8.22 -12.31
N LYS A 143 3.65 -8.79 -13.36
CA LYS A 143 2.99 -9.72 -14.28
C LYS A 143 2.32 -10.90 -13.56
N PHE A 144 2.95 -11.45 -12.51
CA PHE A 144 2.40 -12.61 -11.79
C PHE A 144 1.17 -12.27 -10.93
N MET A 145 1.05 -11.04 -10.47
CA MET A 145 -0.13 -10.56 -9.75
C MET A 145 -1.27 -10.20 -10.71
N ASN A 146 -0.94 -9.91 -11.96
CA ASN A 146 -1.88 -9.52 -13.01
C ASN A 146 -2.53 -10.72 -13.72
N GLU A 147 -1.90 -11.90 -13.63
CA GLU A 147 -2.38 -13.13 -14.25
C GLU A 147 -3.78 -13.53 -13.76
N GLY A 148 -4.68 -13.85 -14.68
CA GLY A 148 -6.03 -14.32 -14.39
C GLY A 148 -7.00 -13.24 -13.86
N ARG A 149 -6.59 -11.98 -13.83
CA ARG A 149 -7.46 -10.85 -13.47
C ARG A 149 -8.28 -10.37 -14.67
N THR A 150 -9.39 -9.70 -14.40
CA THR A 150 -10.22 -9.12 -15.46
C THR A 150 -9.45 -8.08 -16.27
N GLU A 151 -9.89 -7.81 -17.51
CA GLU A 151 -9.28 -6.82 -18.38
C GLU A 151 -9.27 -5.42 -17.74
N ASP A 152 -10.36 -5.05 -17.07
CA ASP A 152 -10.45 -3.77 -16.35
C ASP A 152 -9.42 -3.70 -15.20
N PHE A 153 -9.26 -4.78 -14.42
CA PHE A 153 -8.22 -4.83 -13.39
C PHE A 153 -6.85 -4.63 -14.00
N GLN A 154 -6.51 -5.39 -15.04
CA GLN A 154 -5.20 -5.38 -15.67
C GLN A 154 -4.84 -4.00 -16.25
N LYS A 155 -5.81 -3.30 -16.87
CA LYS A 155 -5.62 -1.94 -17.40
C LYS A 155 -5.32 -0.91 -16.31
N HIS A 156 -5.86 -1.11 -15.10
CA HIS A 156 -5.73 -0.16 -13.98
C HIS A 156 -4.72 -0.60 -12.92
N PHE A 157 -3.97 -1.68 -13.17
CA PHE A 157 -3.01 -2.27 -12.23
C PHE A 157 -1.57 -2.01 -12.63
N CYS A 158 -0.75 -1.57 -11.65
CA CYS A 158 0.71 -1.48 -11.77
C CYS A 158 1.38 -1.60 -10.39
N GLY A 159 2.70 -1.68 -10.35
CA GLY A 159 3.48 -1.44 -9.14
C GLY A 159 3.60 0.05 -8.85
N THR A 160 3.48 0.43 -7.58
CA THR A 160 3.81 1.78 -7.07
C THR A 160 4.67 1.62 -5.83
N HIS A 161 5.98 1.65 -6.01
CA HIS A 161 6.94 1.33 -4.96
C HIS A 161 7.39 2.59 -4.24
N PHE A 162 6.90 2.75 -3.01
CA PHE A 162 7.36 3.76 -2.06
C PHE A 162 8.58 3.25 -1.30
N PHE A 163 9.47 4.15 -0.92
CA PHE A 163 10.62 3.86 -0.06
C PHE A 163 10.39 4.34 1.37
N ASN A 164 10.94 3.60 2.33
CA ASN A 164 10.80 3.88 3.76
C ASN A 164 11.80 4.93 4.25
N PRO A 165 11.38 6.02 4.92
CA PRO A 165 9.99 6.40 5.22
C PRO A 165 9.31 7.15 4.06
N PRO A 166 8.04 6.81 3.70
CA PRO A 166 7.36 7.37 2.52
C PRO A 166 7.25 8.90 2.53
N ARG A 167 7.13 9.53 3.69
CA ARG A 167 7.08 10.99 3.80
C ARG A 167 8.39 11.66 3.36
N TYR A 168 9.53 11.03 3.60
CA TYR A 168 10.86 11.65 3.50
C TYR A 168 11.59 11.25 2.21
N LEU A 169 11.51 9.98 1.82
CA LEU A 169 12.18 9.51 0.61
C LEU A 169 11.38 9.92 -0.62
N LYS A 170 12.06 10.59 -1.55
CA LYS A 170 11.42 11.15 -2.75
C LYS A 170 11.21 10.14 -3.87
N LEU A 171 12.03 9.09 -3.94
CA LEU A 171 11.92 8.12 -5.03
C LEU A 171 10.57 7.40 -4.99
N PHE A 172 9.93 7.32 -6.16
CA PHE A 172 8.68 6.63 -6.38
C PHE A 172 8.76 5.88 -7.71
N GLU A 173 8.90 4.57 -7.65
CA GLU A 173 8.97 3.74 -8.84
C GLU A 173 7.57 3.33 -9.27
N ILE A 174 7.29 3.49 -10.56
CA ILE A 174 6.05 3.04 -11.23
C ILE A 174 6.43 1.88 -12.12
N ILE A 175 5.89 0.69 -11.85
CA ILE A 175 6.25 -0.55 -12.55
C ILE A 175 5.03 -1.04 -13.35
N PRO A 176 5.03 -0.86 -14.68
CA PRO A 176 3.94 -1.32 -15.52
C PRO A 176 3.78 -2.85 -15.46
N GLY A 177 2.55 -3.31 -15.40
CA GLY A 177 2.21 -4.69 -15.78
C GLY A 177 2.06 -4.83 -17.30
N PRO A 178 1.88 -6.05 -17.81
CA PRO A 178 1.79 -6.30 -19.26
C PRO A 178 0.69 -5.53 -19.99
N ASN A 179 -0.41 -5.26 -19.28
CA ASN A 179 -1.62 -4.65 -19.84
C ASN A 179 -1.99 -3.32 -19.19
N THR A 180 -1.09 -2.74 -18.37
CA THR A 180 -1.31 -1.42 -17.75
C THR A 180 -1.50 -0.35 -18.83
N SER A 181 -2.58 0.42 -18.75
CA SER A 181 -2.82 1.48 -19.73
C SER A 181 -1.84 2.64 -19.56
N LEU A 182 -1.44 3.26 -20.67
CA LEU A 182 -0.55 4.43 -20.66
C LEU A 182 -1.17 5.59 -19.87
N GLU A 183 -2.48 5.78 -19.93
CA GLU A 183 -3.19 6.80 -19.15
C GLU A 183 -2.98 6.63 -17.64
N VAL A 184 -2.94 5.39 -17.15
CA VAL A 184 -2.68 5.09 -15.73
C VAL A 184 -1.24 5.41 -15.35
N LEU A 185 -0.28 5.10 -16.23
CA LEU A 185 1.13 5.41 -15.99
C LEU A 185 1.36 6.93 -15.98
N ASP A 186 0.81 7.66 -16.94
CA ASP A 186 0.88 9.12 -17.02
C ASP A 186 0.22 9.77 -15.80
N PHE A 187 -0.92 9.20 -15.35
CA PHE A 187 -1.56 9.65 -14.12
C PHE A 187 -0.64 9.51 -12.92
N PHE A 188 -0.06 8.32 -12.67
CA PHE A 188 0.82 8.11 -11.51
C PHE A 188 2.09 8.94 -11.58
N ASN A 189 2.66 9.12 -12.77
CA ASN A 189 3.80 10.00 -12.98
C ASN A 189 3.46 11.43 -12.53
N SER A 190 2.40 11.99 -13.08
CA SER A 190 1.96 13.35 -12.76
C SER A 190 1.51 13.50 -11.30
N TYR A 191 0.73 12.55 -10.78
CA TYR A 191 0.22 12.58 -9.41
C TYR A 191 1.33 12.44 -8.37
N GLY A 192 2.31 11.57 -8.65
CA GLY A 192 3.49 11.39 -7.81
C GLY A 192 4.28 12.68 -7.61
N GLU A 193 4.50 13.42 -8.69
CA GLU A 193 5.25 14.67 -8.66
C GLU A 193 4.45 15.83 -8.04
N GLN A 194 3.21 16.01 -8.49
CA GLN A 194 2.41 17.20 -8.13
C GLN A 194 1.79 17.12 -6.74
N PHE A 195 1.38 15.93 -6.30
CA PHE A 195 0.63 15.77 -5.05
C PHE A 195 1.39 15.00 -3.98
N LEU A 196 2.13 13.95 -4.35
CA LEU A 196 2.89 13.16 -3.38
C LEU A 196 4.27 13.75 -3.07
N GLY A 197 4.73 14.77 -3.79
CA GLY A 197 6.04 15.38 -3.61
C GLY A 197 7.19 14.40 -3.90
N LYS A 198 6.97 13.49 -4.87
CA LYS A 198 7.91 12.45 -5.27
C LYS A 198 8.68 12.84 -6.53
N THR A 199 9.80 12.19 -6.73
CA THR A 199 10.47 12.08 -8.03
C THR A 199 10.11 10.71 -8.58
N THR A 200 9.38 10.70 -9.67
CA THR A 200 8.85 9.48 -10.27
C THR A 200 9.83 8.89 -11.29
N VAL A 201 9.82 7.58 -11.41
CA VAL A 201 10.56 6.86 -12.44
C VAL A 201 9.74 5.64 -12.89
N ILE A 202 9.63 5.46 -14.20
CA ILE A 202 9.02 4.25 -14.76
C ILE A 202 10.09 3.17 -14.81
N ALA A 203 9.93 2.12 -14.01
CA ALA A 203 10.85 1.00 -13.91
C ALA A 203 10.33 -0.20 -14.71
N LYS A 204 11.25 -1.00 -15.24
CA LYS A 204 10.90 -2.29 -15.85
C LYS A 204 10.47 -3.29 -14.76
N ASP A 205 9.54 -4.19 -15.11
CA ASP A 205 9.11 -5.31 -14.25
C ASP A 205 10.22 -6.38 -14.16
N THR A 206 11.31 -6.03 -13.50
CA THR A 206 12.49 -6.86 -13.26
C THR A 206 12.76 -6.97 -11.77
N PRO A 207 13.40 -8.07 -11.27
CA PRO A 207 13.66 -8.23 -9.85
C PRO A 207 14.38 -7.02 -9.22
N ALA A 208 13.86 -6.57 -8.06
CA ALA A 208 14.37 -5.42 -7.29
C ALA A 208 14.29 -4.07 -8.01
N PHE A 209 13.59 -3.96 -9.14
CA PHE A 209 13.37 -2.76 -9.95
C PHE A 209 14.65 -1.93 -10.18
N ILE A 210 14.68 -0.65 -9.77
CA ILE A 210 15.87 0.24 -9.94
C ILE A 210 16.55 0.50 -8.60
N GLY A 211 15.84 1.07 -7.61
CA GLY A 211 16.45 1.53 -6.36
C GLY A 211 17.05 0.41 -5.52
N ASN A 212 16.29 -0.65 -5.28
CA ASN A 212 16.79 -1.82 -4.55
C ASN A 212 17.93 -2.52 -5.30
N ARG A 213 17.86 -2.58 -6.63
CA ARG A 213 18.91 -3.19 -7.46
C ARG A 213 20.24 -2.44 -7.34
N ILE A 214 20.21 -1.11 -7.36
CA ILE A 214 21.39 -0.28 -7.15
C ILE A 214 21.94 -0.47 -5.74
N GLY A 215 21.07 -0.50 -4.72
CA GLY A 215 21.47 -0.73 -3.33
C GLY A 215 22.14 -2.08 -3.12
N ILE A 216 21.56 -3.15 -3.65
CA ILE A 216 22.13 -4.51 -3.56
C ILE A 216 23.49 -4.58 -4.27
N TYR A 217 23.62 -3.98 -5.46
CA TYR A 217 24.88 -3.90 -6.18
C TYR A 217 25.97 -3.20 -5.34
N GLY A 218 25.61 -2.05 -4.72
CA GLY A 218 26.55 -1.33 -3.84
C GLY A 218 27.02 -2.17 -2.65
N ILE A 219 26.09 -2.89 -1.99
CA ILE A 219 26.42 -3.78 -0.87
C ILE A 219 27.34 -4.93 -1.32
N GLN A 220 27.03 -5.57 -2.45
CA GLN A 220 27.88 -6.63 -3.00
C GLN A 220 29.29 -6.13 -3.34
N SER A 221 29.38 -4.92 -3.92
CA SER A 221 30.68 -4.31 -4.23
C SER A 221 31.53 -4.08 -2.96
N LEU A 222 30.91 -3.67 -1.84
CA LEU A 222 31.59 -3.53 -0.57
C LEU A 222 32.13 -4.89 -0.06
N PHE A 223 31.34 -5.96 -0.14
CA PHE A 223 31.80 -7.30 0.26
C PHE A 223 32.99 -7.80 -0.56
N HIS A 224 33.11 -7.40 -1.82
CA HIS A 224 34.30 -7.72 -2.63
C HIS A 224 35.57 -6.96 -2.23
N LEU A 225 35.41 -5.80 -1.58
CA LEU A 225 36.53 -4.99 -1.11
C LEU A 225 37.02 -5.40 0.29
N VAL A 226 36.20 -6.10 1.07
CA VAL A 226 36.52 -6.59 2.43
C VAL A 226 36.99 -8.05 2.33
N LYS A 227 38.14 -8.28 1.69
CA LYS A 227 38.84 -9.57 1.66
C LYS A 227 40.07 -9.54 2.54
#